data_934ffd19b2a5d219b1e74ddcd6f6801d
#
_entry.id   934ffd19b2a5d219b1e74ddcd6f6801d
#
_cell.length_a   1.000
_cell.length_b   1.000
_cell.length_c   1.000
_cell.angle_alpha   90.00
_cell.angle_beta   90.00
_cell.angle_gamma   90.00
#
_symmetry.space_group_name_H-M   'P 1'
#
loop_
_entity.id
_entity.type
_entity.pdbx_description
1 polymer ?
#
loop_
_entity_poly.entity_id
_entity_poly.type
_entity_poly.pdbx_seq_one_letter_code
_entity_poly.pdbx_strand_id
1 'polypeptide(L)'
;MAYPRPSPCFPWFPIASCGVPGGGAFLAPRDLCPTTSSPEETQLIVPFFKDINYGLGVFGFIAFSSLVIISSSNAVNLTDGLDGLAIFPCVLISLALGIFAYVAGHTVFSAYLGFPYIEGSGELVVILSAFVGSGLAFLWFNAYPAEVFMGDIGSLTIGAILGVICIIIRQEFVFLIMSGLFVVETLSVIIQVVSFKLTRKRIFKMAPIHHHFEIKGWKENQVVVRFWIITIILILLALSSLKIR
;
A
#
# COMPACT_ATOMS: atom_id res chain seq x y z
N MET A 1 -12.30 42.11 8.43
CA MET A 1 -11.16 41.79 7.54
C MET A 1 -11.18 40.28 7.32
N ALA A 2 -11.66 39.87 6.15
CA ALA A 2 -11.81 38.45 5.82
C ALA A 2 -10.56 37.98 5.07
N TYR A 3 -9.87 36.99 5.61
CA TYR A 3 -8.77 36.28 4.92
C TYR A 3 -9.35 35.48 3.73
N PRO A 4 -8.82 35.64 2.52
CA PRO A 4 -9.20 34.80 1.41
C PRO A 4 -8.61 33.40 1.64
N ARG A 5 -9.48 32.37 1.59
CA ARG A 5 -9.06 30.97 1.59
C ARG A 5 -8.32 30.66 0.29
N PRO A 6 -7.17 29.95 0.33
CA PRO A 6 -6.57 29.45 -0.89
C PRO A 6 -7.45 28.34 -1.46
N SER A 7 -7.74 28.43 -2.76
CA SER A 7 -8.44 27.40 -3.51
C SER A 7 -7.59 26.13 -3.59
N PRO A 8 -8.18 24.92 -3.44
CA PRO A 8 -7.46 23.69 -3.57
C PRO A 8 -7.07 23.44 -5.02
N CYS A 9 -5.78 23.48 -5.32
CA CYS A 9 -5.26 22.99 -6.60
C CYS A 9 -5.28 21.46 -6.57
N PHE A 10 -6.20 20.85 -7.30
CA PHE A 10 -6.22 19.42 -7.56
C PHE A 10 -5.07 19.03 -8.52
N PRO A 11 -4.19 18.08 -8.19
CA PRO A 11 -2.98 17.80 -8.97
C PRO A 11 -3.20 16.96 -10.24
N TRP A 12 -4.44 16.78 -10.73
CA TRP A 12 -4.74 15.86 -11.84
C TRP A 12 -5.26 16.52 -13.11
N PHE A 13 -5.24 17.87 -13.22
CA PHE A 13 -5.59 18.53 -14.48
C PHE A 13 -4.47 19.48 -14.93
N PRO A 14 -3.77 19.18 -16.03
CA PRO A 14 -2.92 20.14 -16.68
C PRO A 14 -3.79 20.97 -17.62
N ILE A 15 -4.28 22.13 -17.21
CA ILE A 15 -4.72 23.14 -18.17
C ILE A 15 -4.79 24.53 -17.53
N ALA A 16 -3.97 25.37 -18.12
CA ALA A 16 -4.24 26.70 -18.62
C ALA A 16 -4.38 27.87 -17.65
N SER A 17 -3.48 28.76 -17.94
CA SER A 17 -3.64 30.20 -17.94
C SER A 17 -3.91 30.88 -16.60
N CYS A 18 -2.83 31.19 -15.92
CA CYS A 18 -2.82 32.42 -15.11
C CYS A 18 -2.37 33.56 -16.01
N GLY A 19 -3.31 34.10 -16.79
CA GLY A 19 -3.18 35.37 -17.50
C GLY A 19 -3.96 36.41 -16.72
N VAL A 20 -3.29 37.21 -15.91
CA VAL A 20 -3.80 38.49 -15.45
C VAL A 20 -2.80 39.55 -15.84
N PRO A 21 -3.14 40.46 -16.75
CA PRO A 21 -2.29 41.63 -17.05
C PRO A 21 -2.59 42.73 -16.04
N GLY A 22 -1.54 43.25 -15.39
CA GLY A 22 -1.61 44.54 -14.76
C GLY A 22 -1.02 44.64 -13.37
N GLY A 23 0.23 45.12 -13.28
CA GLY A 23 0.65 46.07 -12.26
C GLY A 23 1.11 45.53 -10.91
N GLY A 24 2.42 45.62 -10.67
CA GLY A 24 3.00 45.60 -9.33
C GLY A 24 3.91 44.40 -9.10
N ALA A 25 5.21 44.60 -9.28
CA ALA A 25 6.23 43.65 -8.85
C ALA A 25 6.24 43.54 -7.33
N PHE A 26 5.40 42.65 -6.82
CA PHE A 26 5.54 42.11 -5.48
C PHE A 26 6.34 40.81 -5.64
N LEU A 27 7.53 40.79 -5.08
CA LEU A 27 8.35 39.59 -4.97
C LEU A 27 7.56 38.56 -4.13
N ALA A 28 6.68 37.80 -4.78
CA ALA A 28 6.15 36.59 -4.19
C ALA A 28 7.28 35.57 -4.10
N PRO A 29 7.46 34.89 -2.97
CA PRO A 29 8.43 33.79 -2.88
C PRO A 29 8.12 32.80 -4.01
N ARG A 30 9.15 32.40 -4.75
CA ARG A 30 9.05 31.43 -5.87
C ARG A 30 8.59 30.04 -5.48
N ASP A 31 8.22 29.88 -4.22
CA ASP A 31 7.94 28.57 -3.59
C ASP A 31 6.45 28.20 -3.58
N LEU A 32 5.55 29.05 -4.17
CA LEU A 32 4.10 28.82 -4.15
C LEU A 32 3.51 28.25 -5.45
N CYS A 33 4.31 27.97 -6.44
CA CYS A 33 3.88 27.21 -7.61
C CYS A 33 4.69 25.93 -7.65
N PRO A 34 4.13 24.74 -7.34
CA PRO A 34 4.82 23.48 -7.61
C PRO A 34 4.90 23.38 -9.13
N THR A 35 6.03 23.85 -9.70
CA THR A 35 6.38 23.51 -11.08
C THR A 35 6.49 21.99 -11.12
N THR A 36 5.52 21.39 -11.78
CA THR A 36 5.47 20.00 -12.22
C THR A 36 6.87 19.49 -12.58
N SER A 37 7.37 18.54 -11.80
CA SER A 37 8.66 17.88 -11.88
C SER A 37 9.74 18.41 -10.94
N SER A 38 9.47 18.51 -9.63
CA SER A 38 10.57 18.43 -8.69
C SER A 38 11.13 16.99 -8.72
N PRO A 39 12.44 16.80 -8.89
CA PRO A 39 13.04 15.46 -8.88
C PRO A 39 12.76 14.70 -7.58
N GLU A 40 12.33 15.38 -6.54
CA GLU A 40 11.92 14.81 -5.26
C GLU A 40 10.61 14.00 -5.30
N GLU A 41 9.71 14.31 -6.24
CA GLU A 41 8.40 13.65 -6.34
C GLU A 41 8.46 12.24 -6.94
N THR A 42 9.53 11.89 -7.65
CA THR A 42 9.71 10.57 -8.30
C THR A 42 10.77 9.70 -7.62
N GLN A 43 11.18 10.06 -6.38
CA GLN A 43 12.17 9.30 -5.64
C GLN A 43 11.51 8.18 -4.84
N LEU A 44 12.07 6.97 -4.95
CA LEU A 44 11.72 5.85 -4.08
C LEU A 44 12.47 5.97 -2.76
N ILE A 45 11.73 5.79 -1.68
CA ILE A 45 12.25 5.88 -0.31
C ILE A 45 12.53 4.48 0.20
N VAL A 46 13.80 4.18 0.52
CA VAL A 46 14.17 2.88 1.08
C VAL A 46 14.04 2.92 2.61
N PRO A 47 13.24 2.04 3.23
CA PRO A 47 13.15 1.95 4.69
C PRO A 47 14.52 1.57 5.27
N PHE A 48 14.78 2.00 6.50
CA PHE A 48 16.03 1.77 7.26
C PHE A 48 17.27 2.52 6.75
N PHE A 49 17.28 3.12 5.56
CA PHE A 49 18.43 3.87 5.01
C PHE A 49 18.02 5.29 4.65
N LYS A 50 18.59 6.30 5.35
CA LYS A 50 18.24 7.72 5.14
C LYS A 50 18.72 8.29 3.81
N ASP A 51 19.87 7.83 3.34
CA ASP A 51 20.61 8.48 2.26
C ASP A 51 20.40 7.83 0.88
N ILE A 52 19.58 6.77 0.81
CA ILE A 52 19.36 6.03 -0.44
C ILE A 52 18.01 6.43 -1.04
N ASN A 53 18.06 7.41 -1.95
CA ASN A 53 16.91 7.82 -2.73
C ASN A 53 17.18 7.53 -4.21
N TYR A 54 16.35 6.73 -4.84
CA TYR A 54 16.44 6.45 -6.27
C TYR A 54 15.43 7.29 -7.05
N GLY A 55 15.92 8.22 -7.87
CA GLY A 55 15.11 8.97 -8.82
C GLY A 55 14.80 8.13 -10.05
N LEU A 56 13.58 7.62 -10.18
CA LEU A 56 13.14 6.83 -11.33
C LEU A 56 12.76 7.68 -12.55
N GLY A 57 12.61 8.98 -12.39
CA GLY A 57 11.98 9.84 -13.39
C GLY A 57 10.49 9.51 -13.57
N VAL A 58 9.77 10.37 -14.29
CA VAL A 58 8.31 10.28 -14.40
C VAL A 58 7.85 8.95 -15.03
N PHE A 59 8.44 8.54 -16.13
CA PHE A 59 8.06 7.30 -16.81
C PHE A 59 8.37 6.04 -15.98
N GLY A 60 9.54 6.03 -15.31
CA GLY A 60 9.93 4.93 -14.44
C GLY A 60 9.00 4.82 -13.23
N PHE A 61 8.63 5.96 -12.63
CA PHE A 61 7.70 6.00 -11.51
C PHE A 61 6.29 5.52 -11.89
N ILE A 62 5.76 5.93 -13.04
CA ILE A 62 4.46 5.46 -13.56
C ILE A 62 4.48 3.94 -13.77
N ALA A 63 5.53 3.42 -14.41
CA ALA A 63 5.66 1.98 -14.65
C ALA A 63 5.75 1.20 -13.33
N PHE A 64 6.55 1.68 -12.38
CA PHE A 64 6.71 1.06 -11.06
C PHE A 64 5.42 1.11 -10.25
N SER A 65 4.73 2.25 -10.19
CA SER A 65 3.46 2.41 -9.51
C SER A 65 2.37 1.49 -10.09
N SER A 66 2.30 1.40 -11.41
CA SER A 66 1.38 0.47 -12.08
C SER A 66 1.68 -0.98 -11.70
N LEU A 67 2.97 -1.36 -11.65
CA LEU A 67 3.38 -2.70 -11.21
C LEU A 67 2.97 -2.99 -9.77
N VAL A 68 3.17 -2.03 -8.85
CA VAL A 68 2.78 -2.18 -7.44
C VAL A 68 1.27 -2.39 -7.31
N ILE A 69 0.44 -1.57 -7.98
CA ILE A 69 -1.03 -1.68 -7.93
C ILE A 69 -1.49 -3.04 -8.49
N ILE A 70 -1.00 -3.42 -9.67
CA ILE A 70 -1.39 -4.68 -10.31
C ILE A 70 -0.94 -5.87 -9.46
N SER A 71 0.29 -5.84 -8.93
CA SER A 71 0.82 -6.92 -8.09
C SER A 71 0.04 -7.05 -6.79
N SER A 72 -0.24 -5.94 -6.11
CA SER A 72 -1.01 -5.92 -4.87
C SER A 72 -2.42 -6.45 -5.08
N SER A 73 -3.12 -5.98 -6.12
CA SER A 73 -4.46 -6.44 -6.49
C SER A 73 -4.51 -7.96 -6.70
N ASN A 74 -3.62 -8.49 -7.53
CA ASN A 74 -3.59 -9.92 -7.82
C ASN A 74 -3.12 -10.76 -6.63
N ALA A 75 -2.19 -10.23 -5.81
CA ALA A 75 -1.66 -10.96 -4.66
C ALA A 75 -2.73 -11.17 -3.58
N VAL A 76 -3.56 -10.16 -3.31
CA VAL A 76 -4.70 -10.29 -2.39
C VAL A 76 -5.71 -11.29 -2.94
N ASN A 77 -6.03 -11.22 -4.22
CA ASN A 77 -6.97 -12.16 -4.87
C ASN A 77 -6.47 -13.62 -4.80
N LEU A 78 -5.18 -13.87 -5.07
CA LEU A 78 -4.60 -15.21 -4.97
C LEU A 78 -4.58 -15.76 -3.53
N THR A 79 -4.58 -14.88 -2.53
CA THR A 79 -4.57 -15.26 -1.12
C THR A 79 -5.98 -15.53 -0.59
N ASP A 80 -7.03 -15.04 -1.26
CA ASP A 80 -8.44 -15.20 -0.86
C ASP A 80 -8.97 -16.61 -1.21
N GLY A 81 -8.27 -17.64 -0.72
CA GLY A 81 -8.60 -19.04 -0.97
C GLY A 81 -9.13 -19.81 0.25
N LEU A 82 -9.02 -19.23 1.45
CA LEU A 82 -9.52 -19.80 2.71
C LEU A 82 -10.30 -18.76 3.52
N ASP A 83 -11.26 -19.23 4.31
CA ASP A 83 -12.16 -18.40 5.12
C ASP A 83 -11.37 -17.43 6.03
N GLY A 84 -11.56 -16.12 5.82
CA GLY A 84 -10.93 -15.06 6.61
C GLY A 84 -9.43 -14.84 6.35
N LEU A 85 -8.80 -15.61 5.45
CA LEU A 85 -7.36 -15.56 5.25
C LEU A 85 -6.89 -14.21 4.70
N ALA A 86 -7.56 -13.65 3.72
CA ALA A 86 -7.15 -12.43 3.04
C ALA A 86 -7.60 -11.16 3.77
N ILE A 87 -8.83 -11.13 4.29
CA ILE A 87 -9.42 -9.89 4.83
C ILE A 87 -8.71 -9.41 6.11
N PHE A 88 -8.36 -10.28 7.04
CA PHE A 88 -7.72 -9.86 8.27
C PHE A 88 -6.33 -9.24 8.05
N PRO A 89 -5.42 -9.82 7.25
CA PRO A 89 -4.20 -9.16 6.82
C PRO A 89 -4.44 -7.80 6.16
N CYS A 90 -5.44 -7.67 5.29
CA CYS A 90 -5.78 -6.38 4.66
C CYS A 90 -6.19 -5.33 5.68
N VAL A 91 -6.99 -5.69 6.68
CA VAL A 91 -7.39 -4.80 7.79
C VAL A 91 -6.16 -4.34 8.58
N LEU A 92 -5.27 -5.26 8.93
CA LEU A 92 -4.05 -4.94 9.68
C LEU A 92 -3.09 -4.04 8.89
N ILE A 93 -2.92 -4.29 7.59
CA ILE A 93 -2.11 -3.45 6.69
C ILE A 93 -2.73 -2.05 6.58
N SER A 94 -4.06 -1.97 6.48
CA SER A 94 -4.76 -0.68 6.45
C SER A 94 -4.56 0.14 7.72
N LEU A 95 -4.59 -0.50 8.90
CA LEU A 95 -4.25 0.14 10.16
C LEU A 95 -2.82 0.69 10.15
N ALA A 96 -1.86 -0.11 9.71
CA ALA A 96 -0.47 0.30 9.64
C ALA A 96 -0.27 1.44 8.63
N LEU A 97 -0.84 1.36 7.42
CA LEU A 97 -0.82 2.44 6.44
C LEU A 97 -1.48 3.72 6.98
N GLY A 98 -2.53 3.60 7.80
CA GLY A 98 -3.17 4.73 8.47
C GLY A 98 -2.20 5.46 9.40
N ILE A 99 -1.38 4.73 10.15
CA ILE A 99 -0.33 5.32 10.99
C ILE A 99 0.70 6.07 10.13
N PHE A 100 1.17 5.45 9.04
CA PHE A 100 2.12 6.10 8.11
C PHE A 100 1.52 7.34 7.45
N ALA A 101 0.25 7.27 7.01
CA ALA A 101 -0.46 8.40 6.41
C ALA A 101 -0.61 9.57 7.39
N TYR A 102 -0.94 9.27 8.65
CA TYR A 102 -1.02 10.28 9.70
C TYR A 102 0.33 10.95 9.97
N VAL A 103 1.39 10.16 10.07
CA VAL A 103 2.76 10.67 10.28
C VAL A 103 3.21 11.55 9.11
N ALA A 104 3.00 11.11 7.87
CA ALA A 104 3.36 11.85 6.67
C ALA A 104 2.55 13.15 6.50
N GLY A 105 1.30 13.19 6.98
CA GLY A 105 0.43 14.37 6.93
C GLY A 105 0.64 15.37 8.05
N HIS A 106 1.44 15.06 9.07
CA HIS A 106 1.65 15.95 10.20
C HIS A 106 3.06 16.55 10.20
N THR A 107 3.16 17.87 10.09
CA THR A 107 4.43 18.60 9.96
C THR A 107 5.46 18.30 11.06
N VAL A 108 5.02 18.21 12.31
CA VAL A 108 5.91 17.95 13.46
C VAL A 108 6.40 16.49 13.46
N PHE A 109 5.50 15.52 13.23
CA PHE A 109 5.87 14.12 13.25
C PHE A 109 6.71 13.73 12.03
N SER A 110 6.41 14.27 10.84
CA SER A 110 7.20 14.02 9.64
C SER A 110 8.63 14.53 9.82
N ALA A 111 8.80 15.75 10.35
CA ALA A 111 10.11 16.32 10.63
C ALA A 111 10.88 15.54 11.71
N TYR A 112 10.21 15.13 12.80
CA TYR A 112 10.83 14.38 13.89
C TYR A 112 11.31 12.99 13.46
N LEU A 113 10.51 12.31 12.62
CA LEU A 113 10.80 10.95 12.16
C LEU A 113 11.60 10.92 10.84
N GLY A 114 11.88 12.09 10.23
CA GLY A 114 12.61 12.18 8.96
C GLY A 114 11.83 11.65 7.75
N PHE A 115 10.48 11.72 7.79
CA PHE A 115 9.60 11.37 6.68
C PHE A 115 9.33 12.57 5.79
N PRO A 116 9.11 12.38 4.48
CA PRO A 116 8.63 13.45 3.63
C PRO A 116 7.25 13.90 4.08
N TYR A 117 7.07 15.20 4.24
CA TYR A 117 5.75 15.76 4.50
C TYR A 117 4.92 15.74 3.22
N ILE A 118 3.73 15.16 3.29
CA ILE A 118 2.79 15.06 2.18
C ILE A 118 1.49 15.74 2.62
N GLU A 119 1.24 16.93 2.07
CA GLU A 119 0.03 17.67 2.37
C GLU A 119 -1.23 16.88 2.00
N GLY A 120 -2.21 16.84 2.90
CA GLY A 120 -3.46 16.12 2.70
C GLY A 120 -3.41 14.61 2.92
N SER A 121 -2.25 14.01 3.17
CA SER A 121 -2.18 12.55 3.41
C SER A 121 -2.91 12.13 4.70
N GLY A 122 -3.10 13.04 5.65
CA GLY A 122 -3.92 12.80 6.85
C GLY A 122 -5.38 12.45 6.54
N GLU A 123 -5.94 12.94 5.44
CA GLU A 123 -7.31 12.61 5.03
C GLU A 123 -7.47 11.13 4.61
N LEU A 124 -6.38 10.49 4.19
CA LEU A 124 -6.39 9.05 3.87
C LEU A 124 -6.69 8.19 5.10
N VAL A 125 -6.44 8.70 6.30
CA VAL A 125 -6.75 8.00 7.56
C VAL A 125 -8.26 7.77 7.68
N VAL A 126 -9.10 8.70 7.21
CA VAL A 126 -10.57 8.55 7.22
C VAL A 126 -10.98 7.38 6.34
N ILE A 127 -10.43 7.29 5.13
CA ILE A 127 -10.72 6.19 4.19
C ILE A 127 -10.24 4.86 4.77
N LEU A 128 -9.00 4.83 5.30
CA LEU A 128 -8.41 3.63 5.88
C LEU A 128 -9.16 3.17 7.13
N SER A 129 -9.62 4.08 7.99
CA SER A 129 -10.42 3.73 9.17
C SER A 129 -11.80 3.18 8.80
N ALA A 130 -12.45 3.76 7.78
CA ALA A 130 -13.70 3.23 7.24
C ALA A 130 -13.51 1.82 6.67
N PHE A 131 -12.38 1.60 5.95
CA PHE A 131 -12.03 0.29 5.44
C PHE A 131 -11.78 -0.73 6.57
N VAL A 132 -11.08 -0.33 7.64
CA VAL A 132 -10.85 -1.18 8.82
C VAL A 132 -12.18 -1.57 9.46
N GLY A 133 -13.09 -0.61 9.66
CA GLY A 133 -14.41 -0.88 10.25
C GLY A 133 -15.24 -1.84 9.38
N SER A 134 -15.31 -1.59 8.08
CA SER A 134 -16.04 -2.46 7.14
C SER A 134 -15.39 -3.84 7.00
N GLY A 135 -14.05 -3.90 6.99
CA GLY A 135 -13.30 -5.15 6.92
C GLY A 135 -13.48 -6.03 8.16
N LEU A 136 -13.52 -5.42 9.36
CA LEU A 136 -13.81 -6.15 10.59
C LEU A 136 -15.26 -6.66 10.62
N ALA A 137 -16.21 -5.84 10.16
CA ALA A 137 -17.61 -6.28 10.05
C ALA A 137 -17.76 -7.43 9.04
N PHE A 138 -17.06 -7.37 7.92
CA PHE A 138 -17.03 -8.45 6.94
C PHE A 138 -16.39 -9.72 7.53
N LEU A 139 -15.26 -9.59 8.23
CA LEU A 139 -14.57 -10.71 8.87
C LEU A 139 -15.46 -11.46 9.86
N TRP A 140 -16.38 -10.76 10.54
CA TRP A 140 -17.33 -11.40 11.46
C TRP A 140 -18.14 -12.51 10.79
N PHE A 141 -18.51 -12.33 9.52
CA PHE A 141 -19.25 -13.32 8.73
C PHE A 141 -18.38 -14.20 7.84
N ASN A 142 -17.14 -13.77 7.57
CA ASN A 142 -16.18 -14.51 6.73
C ASN A 142 -15.20 -15.37 7.54
N ALA A 143 -15.24 -15.31 8.90
CA ALA A 143 -14.44 -16.20 9.74
C ALA A 143 -14.95 -17.64 9.63
N TYR A 144 -14.02 -18.61 9.71
CA TYR A 144 -14.36 -20.03 9.60
C TYR A 144 -15.37 -20.52 10.66
N PRO A 145 -16.47 -21.21 10.29
CA PRO A 145 -16.95 -21.46 8.92
C PRO A 145 -17.63 -20.23 8.30
N ALA A 146 -17.17 -19.80 7.11
CA ALA A 146 -17.65 -18.56 6.50
C ALA A 146 -19.12 -18.67 6.03
N GLU A 147 -19.88 -17.62 6.35
CA GLU A 147 -21.26 -17.43 5.86
C GLU A 147 -21.30 -16.58 4.59
N VAL A 148 -20.29 -15.72 4.38
CA VAL A 148 -20.17 -14.78 3.26
C VAL A 148 -18.77 -14.84 2.67
N PHE A 149 -18.66 -14.80 1.34
CA PHE A 149 -17.40 -14.82 0.60
C PHE A 149 -17.17 -13.49 -0.12
N MET A 150 -15.90 -13.07 -0.23
CA MET A 150 -15.53 -11.78 -0.81
C MET A 150 -15.64 -11.75 -2.33
N GLY A 151 -15.25 -12.82 -2.99
CA GLY A 151 -15.16 -12.93 -4.45
C GLY A 151 -14.08 -12.02 -5.08
N ASP A 152 -13.84 -12.23 -6.38
CA ASP A 152 -12.77 -11.55 -7.11
C ASP A 152 -12.92 -10.02 -7.14
N ILE A 153 -14.16 -9.51 -7.21
CA ILE A 153 -14.40 -8.05 -7.24
C ILE A 153 -13.92 -7.41 -5.92
N GLY A 154 -14.19 -8.04 -4.79
CA GLY A 154 -13.80 -7.54 -3.48
C GLY A 154 -12.29 -7.61 -3.29
N SER A 155 -11.69 -8.78 -3.49
CA SER A 155 -10.27 -9.02 -3.25
C SER A 155 -9.35 -8.20 -4.17
N LEU A 156 -9.66 -8.11 -5.47
CA LEU A 156 -8.92 -7.28 -6.43
C LEU A 156 -9.00 -5.80 -6.08
N THR A 157 -10.20 -5.32 -5.73
CA THR A 157 -10.41 -3.91 -5.37
C THR A 157 -9.65 -3.53 -4.10
N ILE A 158 -9.72 -4.36 -3.06
CA ILE A 158 -9.01 -4.13 -1.80
C ILE A 158 -7.50 -4.05 -2.04
N GLY A 159 -6.93 -5.02 -2.76
CA GLY A 159 -5.52 -5.02 -3.07
C GLY A 159 -5.08 -3.80 -3.88
N ALA A 160 -5.91 -3.36 -4.85
CA ALA A 160 -5.64 -2.16 -5.64
C ALA A 160 -5.67 -0.88 -4.76
N ILE A 161 -6.67 -0.74 -3.88
CA ILE A 161 -6.77 0.42 -2.96
C ILE A 161 -5.53 0.51 -2.06
N LEU A 162 -5.10 -0.61 -1.45
CA LEU A 162 -3.90 -0.63 -0.61
C LEU A 162 -2.65 -0.24 -1.41
N GLY A 163 -2.52 -0.75 -2.65
CA GLY A 163 -1.45 -0.38 -3.56
C GLY A 163 -1.43 1.10 -3.91
N VAL A 164 -2.58 1.71 -4.20
CA VAL A 164 -2.70 3.15 -4.49
C VAL A 164 -2.32 3.99 -3.27
N ILE A 165 -2.84 3.64 -2.09
CA ILE A 165 -2.57 4.39 -0.87
C ILE A 165 -1.07 4.34 -0.52
N CYS A 166 -0.42 3.19 -0.64
CA CYS A 166 1.01 3.08 -0.35
C CYS A 166 1.87 3.97 -1.27
N ILE A 167 1.48 4.13 -2.55
CA ILE A 167 2.14 5.02 -3.50
C ILE A 167 1.94 6.48 -3.13
N ILE A 168 0.70 6.87 -2.76
CA ILE A 168 0.40 8.25 -2.35
C ILE A 168 1.25 8.66 -1.14
N ILE A 169 1.41 7.78 -0.15
CA ILE A 169 2.22 8.05 1.05
C ILE A 169 3.71 7.73 0.85
N ARG A 170 4.12 7.29 -0.35
CA ARG A 170 5.51 6.94 -0.73
C ARG A 170 6.17 5.92 0.20
N GLN A 171 5.43 4.89 0.56
CA GLN A 171 5.89 3.82 1.44
C GLN A 171 5.85 2.46 0.76
N GLU A 172 6.29 2.38 -0.49
CA GLU A 172 6.18 1.19 -1.34
C GLU A 172 6.97 0.00 -0.78
N PHE A 173 8.20 0.26 -0.31
CA PHE A 173 9.04 -0.80 0.27
C PHE A 173 8.55 -1.24 1.65
N VAL A 174 8.01 -0.31 2.45
CA VAL A 174 7.39 -0.65 3.74
C VAL A 174 6.15 -1.49 3.50
N PHE A 175 5.34 -1.12 2.51
CA PHE A 175 4.18 -1.90 2.07
C PHE A 175 4.57 -3.31 1.61
N LEU A 176 5.68 -3.45 0.88
CA LEU A 176 6.20 -4.76 0.47
C LEU A 176 6.50 -5.66 1.67
N ILE A 177 7.04 -5.10 2.76
CA ILE A 177 7.29 -5.84 4.00
C ILE A 177 5.97 -6.22 4.67
N MET A 178 5.04 -5.26 4.84
CA MET A 178 3.74 -5.51 5.46
C MET A 178 2.91 -6.54 4.70
N SER A 179 2.96 -6.49 3.36
CA SER A 179 2.27 -7.41 2.47
C SER A 179 3.05 -8.71 2.21
N GLY A 180 4.09 -9.00 2.97
CA GLY A 180 4.98 -10.14 2.75
C GLY A 180 4.27 -11.49 2.68
N LEU A 181 3.15 -11.67 3.39
CA LEU A 181 2.29 -12.84 3.25
C LEU A 181 1.77 -12.97 1.80
N PHE A 182 1.17 -11.92 1.27
CA PHE A 182 0.63 -11.87 -0.10
C PHE A 182 1.73 -12.09 -1.15
N VAL A 183 2.92 -11.54 -0.88
CA VAL A 183 4.11 -11.73 -1.74
C VAL A 183 4.51 -13.21 -1.76
N VAL A 184 4.59 -13.89 -0.62
CA VAL A 184 4.95 -15.31 -0.53
C VAL A 184 3.91 -16.19 -1.24
N GLU A 185 2.61 -15.91 -1.07
CA GLU A 185 1.53 -16.61 -1.77
C GLU A 185 1.70 -16.48 -3.30
N THR A 186 1.86 -15.27 -3.80
CA THR A 186 2.04 -15.01 -5.23
C THR A 186 3.32 -15.63 -5.77
N LEU A 187 4.45 -15.50 -5.06
CA LEU A 187 5.71 -16.11 -5.44
C LEU A 187 5.61 -17.65 -5.50
N SER A 188 4.87 -18.27 -4.60
CA SER A 188 4.66 -19.71 -4.62
C SER A 188 4.00 -20.17 -5.92
N VAL A 189 3.04 -19.40 -6.43
CA VAL A 189 2.37 -19.67 -7.71
C VAL A 189 3.32 -19.47 -8.88
N ILE A 190 4.06 -18.36 -8.90
CA ILE A 190 5.02 -18.06 -9.97
C ILE A 190 6.09 -19.16 -10.04
N ILE A 191 6.69 -19.51 -8.90
CA ILE A 191 7.73 -20.56 -8.82
C ILE A 191 7.18 -21.90 -9.29
N GLN A 192 5.98 -22.26 -8.86
CA GLN A 192 5.33 -23.51 -9.27
C GLN A 192 5.11 -23.57 -10.77
N VAL A 193 4.57 -22.49 -11.38
CA VAL A 193 4.29 -22.43 -12.82
C VAL A 193 5.58 -22.46 -13.64
N VAL A 194 6.59 -21.68 -13.25
CA VAL A 194 7.89 -21.63 -13.92
C VAL A 194 8.58 -23.01 -13.84
N SER A 195 8.65 -23.59 -12.66
CA SER A 195 9.25 -24.92 -12.48
C SER A 195 8.53 -25.98 -13.31
N PHE A 196 7.20 -25.98 -13.31
CA PHE A 196 6.44 -26.96 -14.10
C PHE A 196 6.62 -26.79 -15.61
N LYS A 197 6.71 -25.53 -16.10
CA LYS A 197 6.99 -25.28 -17.53
C LYS A 197 8.39 -25.71 -17.94
N LEU A 198 9.40 -25.47 -17.08
CA LEU A 198 10.80 -25.76 -17.42
C LEU A 198 11.18 -27.23 -17.18
N THR A 199 10.79 -27.80 -16.03
CA THR A 199 11.26 -29.13 -15.59
C THR A 199 10.18 -30.20 -15.54
N ARG A 200 8.91 -29.84 -15.77
CA ARG A 200 7.73 -30.72 -15.61
C ARG A 200 7.59 -31.32 -14.21
N LYS A 201 8.30 -30.76 -13.22
CA LYS A 201 8.24 -31.18 -11.81
C LYS A 201 7.54 -30.12 -10.98
N ARG A 202 6.71 -30.56 -10.03
CA ARG A 202 6.07 -29.68 -9.05
C ARG A 202 7.00 -29.50 -7.85
N ILE A 203 7.23 -28.27 -7.43
CA ILE A 203 7.98 -27.94 -6.19
C ILE A 203 7.06 -28.08 -4.99
N PHE A 204 5.89 -27.44 -5.07
CA PHE A 204 4.86 -27.54 -4.04
C PHE A 204 3.84 -28.60 -4.42
N LYS A 205 3.23 -29.26 -3.42
CA LYS A 205 2.13 -30.21 -3.66
C LYS A 205 0.97 -29.54 -4.40
N MET A 206 0.66 -28.28 -3.98
CA MET A 206 -0.29 -27.39 -4.62
C MET A 206 0.16 -25.94 -4.39
N ALA A 207 -0.17 -25.04 -5.30
CA ALA A 207 0.00 -23.60 -5.16
C ALA A 207 -1.38 -22.93 -5.33
N PRO A 208 -1.67 -21.85 -4.60
CA PRO A 208 -0.84 -21.10 -3.64
C PRO A 208 -0.43 -21.91 -2.39
N ILE A 209 0.49 -21.35 -1.57
CA ILE A 209 1.16 -22.10 -0.50
C ILE A 209 0.22 -22.54 0.64
N HIS A 210 -0.89 -21.82 0.89
CA HIS A 210 -1.89 -22.25 1.88
C HIS A 210 -2.45 -23.64 1.57
N HIS A 211 -2.78 -23.95 0.32
CA HIS A 211 -3.22 -25.27 -0.10
C HIS A 211 -2.14 -26.36 0.06
N HIS A 212 -0.86 -25.98 -0.05
CA HIS A 212 0.22 -26.92 0.23
C HIS A 212 0.20 -27.42 1.69
N PHE A 213 -0.11 -26.53 2.66
CA PHE A 213 -0.22 -26.88 4.07
C PHE A 213 -1.47 -27.72 4.37
N GLU A 214 -2.59 -27.44 3.70
CA GLU A 214 -3.81 -28.25 3.81
C GLU A 214 -3.54 -29.70 3.35
N ILE A 215 -2.88 -29.89 2.18
CA ILE A 215 -2.53 -31.22 1.66
C ILE A 215 -1.48 -31.93 2.57
N LYS A 216 -0.75 -31.18 3.41
CA LYS A 216 0.09 -31.75 4.46
C LYS A 216 -0.67 -32.19 5.69
N GLY A 217 -1.97 -31.93 5.78
CA GLY A 217 -2.84 -32.32 6.88
C GLY A 217 -3.06 -31.27 7.95
N TRP A 218 -2.70 -30.01 7.69
CA TRP A 218 -3.07 -28.92 8.61
C TRP A 218 -4.54 -28.58 8.45
N LYS A 219 -5.22 -28.32 9.56
CA LYS A 219 -6.60 -27.84 9.52
C LYS A 219 -6.63 -26.41 8.98
N GLU A 220 -7.65 -26.06 8.22
CA GLU A 220 -7.85 -24.75 7.61
C GLU A 220 -7.66 -23.59 8.60
N ASN A 221 -8.38 -23.65 9.73
CA ASN A 221 -8.26 -22.62 10.77
C ASN A 221 -6.85 -22.47 11.35
N GLN A 222 -6.05 -23.56 11.37
CA GLN A 222 -4.66 -23.49 11.82
C GLN A 222 -3.77 -22.77 10.80
N VAL A 223 -4.01 -22.98 9.51
CA VAL A 223 -3.29 -22.26 8.44
C VAL A 223 -3.61 -20.79 8.55
N VAL A 224 -4.88 -20.42 8.61
CA VAL A 224 -5.37 -19.03 8.68
C VAL A 224 -4.76 -18.30 9.89
N VAL A 225 -4.89 -18.85 11.10
CA VAL A 225 -4.37 -18.20 12.32
C VAL A 225 -2.84 -18.04 12.28
N ARG A 226 -2.09 -19.03 11.78
CA ARG A 226 -0.63 -18.93 11.66
C ARG A 226 -0.23 -17.83 10.67
N PHE A 227 -0.95 -17.68 9.57
CA PHE A 227 -0.71 -16.64 8.58
C PHE A 227 -1.05 -15.25 9.12
N TRP A 228 -2.09 -15.13 9.94
CA TRP A 228 -2.39 -13.91 10.68
C TRP A 228 -1.24 -13.50 11.62
N ILE A 229 -0.68 -14.46 12.36
CA ILE A 229 0.46 -14.21 13.25
C ILE A 229 1.68 -13.74 12.44
N ILE A 230 1.97 -14.36 11.31
CA ILE A 230 3.06 -13.93 10.41
C ILE A 230 2.83 -12.49 9.95
N THR A 231 1.61 -12.16 9.53
CA THR A 231 1.27 -10.79 9.11
C THR A 231 1.47 -9.77 10.24
N ILE A 232 1.05 -10.09 11.46
CA ILE A 232 1.27 -9.22 12.63
C ILE A 232 2.76 -8.97 12.84
N ILE A 233 3.59 -10.01 12.77
CA ILE A 233 5.05 -9.88 12.91
C ILE A 233 5.63 -8.98 11.82
N LEU A 234 5.22 -9.16 10.57
CA LEU A 234 5.68 -8.34 9.44
C LEU A 234 5.27 -6.86 9.59
N ILE A 235 4.07 -6.61 10.09
CA ILE A 235 3.58 -5.25 10.35
C ILE A 235 4.37 -4.60 11.49
N LEU A 236 4.63 -5.32 12.58
CA LEU A 236 5.46 -4.80 13.68
C LEU A 236 6.87 -4.47 13.21
N LEU A 237 7.45 -5.32 12.34
CA LEU A 237 8.74 -5.06 11.72
C LEU A 237 8.69 -3.83 10.82
N ALA A 238 7.64 -3.66 10.03
CA ALA A 238 7.45 -2.49 9.19
C ALA A 238 7.25 -1.21 10.02
N LEU A 239 6.47 -1.26 11.10
CA LEU A 239 6.29 -0.14 12.01
C LEU A 239 7.58 0.24 12.76
N SER A 240 8.48 -0.72 13.01
CA SER A 240 9.78 -0.42 13.61
C SER A 240 10.63 0.51 12.73
N SER A 241 10.42 0.49 11.41
CA SER A 241 11.10 1.38 10.47
C SER A 241 10.80 2.86 10.71
N LEU A 242 9.67 3.21 11.36
CA LEU A 242 9.32 4.59 11.70
C LEU A 242 10.38 5.27 12.57
N LYS A 243 11.06 4.53 13.46
CA LYS A 243 12.02 5.10 14.39
C LYS A 243 13.49 4.81 14.05
N ILE A 244 13.74 3.78 13.24
CA ILE A 244 15.13 3.37 12.91
C ILE A 244 15.71 4.24 11.78
N ARG A 245 14.88 5.06 11.16
CA ARG A 245 15.27 5.96 10.07
C ARG A 245 15.97 7.25 10.50
#